data_aff9e865abf003d06f98e71abe6898f6
#
_entry.id   aff9e865abf003d06f98e71abe6898f6
#
_cell.length_a   1.000
_cell.length_b   1.000
_cell.length_c   1.000
_cell.angle_alpha   90.00
_cell.angle_beta   90.00
_cell.angle_gamma   90.00
#
_symmetry.space_group_name_H-M   'P 1'
#
loop_
_entity.id
_entity.type
_entity.pdbx_description
1 polymer ?
#
loop_
_entity_poly.entity_id
_entity_poly.type
_entity_poly.pdbx_seq_one_letter_code
_entity_poly.pdbx_strand_id
1 'polypeptide(L)'
;GIEKFQRALDKISMRSNISQIYWNSFILFTWSTLYFLINFWRQWNEQVARTEKAELLAHSAQLQMLRYQLNPHFLFNSLNSIRALILEDQTKARDMVTELAELLRYSLVSKNNGDVPLSEEITAIKHYFAIEEKRYEDNLQVSFEIDPLAEEYPIPSFLVHPLVENAVKYGMKTSSMPLKIKIEAKVKDNELSISVRNSGSWLSEDAEDRSRPAGTGTGLKNVKERLENRFPGNHKLTTSEEDDCVVIKISISRNVEG
;
A
#
# COMPACT_ATOMS: atom_id res chain seq x y z
N GLY A 1 8.48 65.88 72.18
CA GLY A 1 9.20 66.13 70.89
C GLY A 1 9.78 64.89 70.32
N ILE A 2 10.53 64.13 71.07
CA ILE A 2 11.32 62.94 70.62
C ILE A 2 10.44 61.77 70.14
N GLU A 3 9.39 61.43 70.90
CA GLU A 3 8.44 60.35 70.51
C GLU A 3 7.71 60.58 69.20
N LYS A 4 7.30 61.84 68.92
CA LYS A 4 6.66 62.16 67.60
C LYS A 4 7.62 62.02 66.47
N PHE A 5 8.89 62.37 66.66
CA PHE A 5 9.94 62.19 65.64
C PHE A 5 10.25 60.73 65.40
N GLN A 6 10.35 59.91 66.45
CA GLN A 6 10.55 58.45 66.33
C GLN A 6 9.42 57.77 65.59
N ARG A 7 8.15 58.08 65.90
CA ARG A 7 6.98 57.54 65.14
C ARG A 7 6.94 58.00 63.68
N ALA A 8 7.48 59.19 63.37
CA ALA A 8 7.56 59.66 62.00
C ALA A 8 8.65 58.87 61.22
N LEU A 9 9.78 58.60 61.80
CA LEU A 9 10.87 57.77 61.25
C LEU A 9 10.38 56.32 60.98
N ASP A 10 9.68 55.72 61.96
CA ASP A 10 9.13 54.38 61.82
C ASP A 10 8.07 54.28 60.67
N LYS A 11 7.23 55.29 60.51
CA LYS A 11 6.29 55.36 59.40
C LYS A 11 6.97 55.51 58.03
N ILE A 12 8.08 56.26 57.96
CA ILE A 12 8.84 56.40 56.67
C ILE A 12 9.55 55.10 56.35
N SER A 13 10.18 54.44 57.34
CA SER A 13 10.84 53.15 57.24
C SER A 13 9.84 52.06 56.81
N MET A 14 8.68 52.02 57.45
CA MET A 14 7.63 51.07 57.12
C MET A 14 7.09 51.25 55.68
N ARG A 15 6.89 52.50 55.23
CA ARG A 15 6.51 52.79 53.83
C ARG A 15 7.57 52.40 52.79
N SER A 16 8.83 52.62 53.12
CA SER A 16 9.99 52.21 52.32
C SER A 16 10.03 50.69 52.14
N ASN A 17 9.89 49.97 53.26
CA ASN A 17 9.89 48.49 53.22
C ASN A 17 8.70 47.91 52.45
N ILE A 18 7.52 48.47 52.61
CA ILE A 18 6.35 48.08 51.85
C ILE A 18 6.56 48.33 50.34
N SER A 19 7.08 49.49 49.94
CA SER A 19 7.39 49.80 48.55
C SER A 19 8.41 48.83 47.94
N GLN A 20 9.46 48.44 48.69
CA GLN A 20 10.43 47.43 48.24
C GLN A 20 9.79 46.04 48.06
N ILE A 21 8.90 45.64 48.95
CA ILE A 21 8.17 44.37 48.79
C ILE A 21 7.33 44.35 47.50
N TYR A 22 6.62 45.44 47.19
CA TYR A 22 5.86 45.54 45.96
C TYR A 22 6.76 45.46 44.69
N TRP A 23 7.88 46.18 44.70
CA TRP A 23 8.85 46.16 43.59
C TRP A 23 9.46 44.76 43.41
N ASN A 24 9.86 44.11 44.45
CA ASN A 24 10.42 42.74 44.35
C ASN A 24 9.39 41.74 43.90
N SER A 25 8.16 41.84 44.39
CA SER A 25 7.04 40.99 43.93
C SER A 25 6.72 41.21 42.47
N PHE A 26 6.69 42.46 42.00
CA PHE A 26 6.49 42.83 40.60
C PHE A 26 7.57 42.23 39.70
N ILE A 27 8.83 42.36 40.07
CA ILE A 27 9.96 41.81 39.34
C ILE A 27 9.84 40.29 39.22
N LEU A 28 9.58 39.60 40.36
CA LEU A 28 9.42 38.15 40.37
C LEU A 28 8.25 37.67 39.52
N PHE A 29 7.11 38.38 39.59
CA PHE A 29 5.96 38.10 38.75
C PHE A 29 6.25 38.25 37.27
N THR A 30 6.95 39.35 36.89
CA THR A 30 7.32 39.63 35.52
C THR A 30 8.28 38.55 34.98
N TRP A 31 9.30 38.16 35.73
CA TRP A 31 10.24 37.09 35.37
C TRP A 31 9.53 35.73 35.25
N SER A 32 8.65 35.43 36.20
CA SER A 32 7.88 34.19 36.16
C SER A 32 6.98 34.12 34.91
N THR A 33 6.28 35.21 34.64
CA THR A 33 5.43 35.29 33.44
C THR A 33 6.23 35.14 32.18
N LEU A 34 7.37 35.82 32.05
CA LEU A 34 8.26 35.73 30.89
C LEU A 34 8.81 34.30 30.73
N TYR A 35 9.21 33.66 31.82
CA TYR A 35 9.67 32.27 31.80
C TYR A 35 8.60 31.30 31.32
N PHE A 36 7.36 31.42 31.81
CA PHE A 36 6.27 30.57 31.37
C PHE A 36 5.89 30.82 29.89
N LEU A 37 5.89 32.08 29.44
CA LEU A 37 5.64 32.44 28.03
C LEU A 37 6.69 31.84 27.10
N ILE A 38 7.97 31.94 27.44
CA ILE A 38 9.06 31.37 26.63
C ILE A 38 8.97 29.85 26.57
N ASN A 39 8.72 29.20 27.72
CA ASN A 39 8.58 27.75 27.75
C ASN A 39 7.34 27.26 27.03
N PHE A 40 6.21 27.95 27.15
CA PHE A 40 4.99 27.65 26.41
C PHE A 40 5.22 27.78 24.90
N TRP A 41 5.84 28.88 24.46
CA TRP A 41 6.17 29.10 23.05
C TRP A 41 7.11 28.03 22.48
N ARG A 42 8.13 27.61 23.25
CA ARG A 42 9.01 26.49 22.88
C ARG A 42 8.26 25.19 22.74
N GLN A 43 7.45 24.83 23.73
CA GLN A 43 6.65 23.60 23.69
C GLN A 43 5.67 23.61 22.53
N TRP A 44 5.03 24.74 22.27
CA TRP A 44 4.14 24.88 21.13
C TRP A 44 4.86 24.65 19.80
N ASN A 45 5.99 25.30 19.58
CA ASN A 45 6.78 25.13 18.37
C ASN A 45 7.30 23.69 18.19
N GLU A 46 7.71 23.05 19.28
CA GLU A 46 8.10 21.62 19.24
C GLU A 46 6.92 20.72 18.88
N GLN A 47 5.74 20.97 19.39
CA GLN A 47 4.54 20.19 19.04
C GLN A 47 4.17 20.38 17.55
N VAL A 48 4.17 21.61 17.05
CA VAL A 48 3.93 21.89 15.62
C VAL A 48 4.95 21.16 14.76
N ALA A 49 6.24 21.28 15.06
CA ALA A 49 7.29 20.60 14.30
C ALA A 49 7.17 19.06 14.34
N ARG A 50 6.74 18.49 15.49
CA ARG A 50 6.49 17.05 15.60
C ARG A 50 5.30 16.61 14.75
N THR A 51 4.23 17.39 14.71
CA THR A 51 3.03 17.12 13.91
C THR A 51 3.37 17.16 12.42
N GLU A 52 4.05 18.22 11.96
CA GLU A 52 4.51 18.35 10.56
C GLU A 52 5.41 17.18 10.14
N LYS A 53 6.36 16.80 11.01
CA LYS A 53 7.25 15.66 10.76
C LYS A 53 6.48 14.34 10.69
N ALA A 54 5.49 14.13 11.56
CA ALA A 54 4.64 12.95 11.56
C ALA A 54 3.80 12.86 10.27
N GLU A 55 3.24 13.99 9.81
CA GLU A 55 2.50 14.08 8.54
C GLU A 55 3.39 13.79 7.34
N LEU A 56 4.59 14.36 7.28
CA LEU A 56 5.56 14.08 6.22
C LEU A 56 5.97 12.60 6.20
N LEU A 57 6.19 12.00 7.37
CA LEU A 57 6.49 10.56 7.48
C LEU A 57 5.29 9.70 7.04
N ALA A 58 4.08 10.07 7.42
CA ALA A 58 2.86 9.38 6.99
C ALA A 58 2.68 9.47 5.48
N HIS A 59 2.84 10.66 4.88
CA HIS A 59 2.80 10.82 3.42
C HIS A 59 3.91 10.04 2.71
N SER A 60 5.14 10.07 3.23
CA SER A 60 6.23 9.29 2.65
C SER A 60 5.99 7.78 2.74
N ALA A 61 5.47 7.30 3.87
CA ALA A 61 5.07 5.91 4.04
C ALA A 61 3.92 5.51 3.09
N GLN A 62 2.94 6.38 2.89
CA GLN A 62 1.86 6.18 1.91
C GLN A 62 2.41 6.09 0.49
N LEU A 63 3.30 7.00 0.08
CA LEU A 63 3.97 6.97 -1.23
C LEU A 63 4.84 5.72 -1.40
N GLN A 64 5.53 5.32 -0.35
CA GLN A 64 6.35 4.10 -0.36
C GLN A 64 5.47 2.85 -0.46
N MET A 65 4.37 2.78 0.28
CA MET A 65 3.38 1.71 0.19
C MET A 65 2.74 1.64 -1.21
N LEU A 66 2.48 2.80 -1.83
CA LEU A 66 2.01 2.89 -3.22
C LEU A 66 3.04 2.32 -4.21
N ARG A 67 4.34 2.63 -4.02
CA ARG A 67 5.44 2.10 -4.83
C ARG A 67 5.61 0.58 -4.68
N TYR A 68 5.33 0.01 -3.51
CA TYR A 68 5.43 -1.45 -3.29
C TYR A 68 4.26 -2.24 -3.86
N GLN A 69 3.10 -1.62 -4.14
CA GLN A 69 1.94 -2.32 -4.69
C GLN A 69 2.00 -2.47 -6.22
N LEU A 70 2.70 -1.59 -6.90
CA LEU A 70 3.04 -1.75 -8.31
C LEU A 70 4.47 -2.26 -8.38
N ASN A 71 4.68 -3.39 -9.01
CA ASN A 71 6.01 -3.92 -9.24
C ASN A 71 6.87 -2.88 -10.01
N PRO A 72 7.88 -2.22 -9.36
CA PRO A 72 8.64 -1.17 -10.03
C PRO A 72 9.34 -1.69 -11.28
N HIS A 73 9.75 -2.95 -11.26
CA HIS A 73 10.37 -3.61 -12.39
C HIS A 73 9.40 -3.75 -13.59
N PHE A 74 8.13 -4.07 -13.31
CA PHE A 74 7.09 -4.07 -14.36
C PHE A 74 6.93 -2.69 -14.99
N LEU A 75 6.83 -1.62 -14.16
CA LEU A 75 6.71 -0.25 -14.66
C LEU A 75 7.91 0.18 -15.52
N PHE A 76 9.15 -0.08 -15.05
CA PHE A 76 10.35 0.24 -15.84
C PHE A 76 10.39 -0.51 -17.16
N ASN A 77 10.03 -1.80 -17.15
CA ASN A 77 9.98 -2.60 -18.37
C ASN A 77 8.91 -2.11 -19.34
N SER A 78 7.70 -1.77 -18.84
CA SER A 78 6.61 -1.22 -19.65
C SER A 78 7.01 0.11 -20.31
N LEU A 79 7.64 1.03 -19.56
CA LEU A 79 8.13 2.29 -20.10
C LEU A 79 9.25 2.10 -21.13
N ASN A 80 10.15 1.11 -20.94
CA ASN A 80 11.17 0.79 -21.92
C ASN A 80 10.57 0.21 -23.22
N SER A 81 9.55 -0.66 -23.10
CA SER A 81 8.82 -1.19 -24.25
C SER A 81 8.07 -0.10 -25.01
N ILE A 82 7.38 0.82 -24.29
CA ILE A 82 6.75 1.99 -24.91
C ILE A 82 7.77 2.81 -25.69
N ARG A 83 8.94 3.07 -25.10
CA ARG A 83 10.03 3.84 -25.75
C ARG A 83 10.50 3.17 -27.04
N ALA A 84 10.64 1.85 -27.07
CA ALA A 84 11.01 1.11 -28.28
C ALA A 84 9.89 1.22 -29.35
N LEU A 85 8.63 0.98 -28.94
CA LEU A 85 7.48 1.03 -29.82
C LEU A 85 7.22 2.42 -30.42
N ILE A 86 7.61 3.52 -29.78
CA ILE A 86 7.48 4.88 -30.35
C ILE A 86 8.19 4.99 -31.70
N LEU A 87 9.30 4.26 -31.91
CA LEU A 87 10.09 4.26 -33.13
C LEU A 87 9.61 3.22 -34.14
N GLU A 88 9.00 2.13 -33.67
CA GLU A 88 8.62 0.97 -34.50
C GLU A 88 7.13 1.01 -34.90
N ASP A 89 6.23 1.26 -33.93
CA ASP A 89 4.77 1.28 -34.11
C ASP A 89 4.12 2.23 -33.11
N GLN A 90 3.88 3.46 -33.55
CA GLN A 90 3.28 4.51 -32.71
C GLN A 90 1.86 4.15 -32.22
N THR A 91 1.12 3.34 -32.99
CA THR A 91 -0.23 2.92 -32.58
C THR A 91 -0.15 1.97 -31.40
N LYS A 92 0.72 0.95 -31.48
CA LYS A 92 0.96 0.04 -30.36
C LYS A 92 1.53 0.76 -29.13
N ALA A 93 2.41 1.76 -29.34
CA ALA A 93 2.94 2.57 -28.24
C ALA A 93 1.82 3.33 -27.52
N ARG A 94 0.92 3.99 -28.26
CA ARG A 94 -0.22 4.73 -27.70
C ARG A 94 -1.16 3.81 -26.94
N ASP A 95 -1.49 2.65 -27.52
CA ASP A 95 -2.36 1.68 -26.86
C ASP A 95 -1.73 1.18 -25.54
N MET A 96 -0.43 0.89 -25.55
CA MET A 96 0.28 0.45 -24.35
C MET A 96 0.30 1.52 -23.24
N VAL A 97 0.40 2.82 -23.59
CA VAL A 97 0.26 3.93 -22.64
C VAL A 97 -1.14 3.95 -22.03
N THR A 98 -2.18 3.72 -22.85
CA THR A 98 -3.57 3.67 -22.38
C THR A 98 -3.78 2.51 -21.40
N GLU A 99 -3.33 1.30 -21.75
CA GLU A 99 -3.42 0.13 -20.87
C GLU A 99 -2.70 0.35 -19.54
N LEU A 100 -1.50 0.95 -19.58
CA LEU A 100 -0.74 1.27 -18.39
C LEU A 100 -1.46 2.32 -17.51
N ALA A 101 -2.06 3.34 -18.12
CA ALA A 101 -2.81 4.36 -17.39
C ALA A 101 -4.04 3.77 -16.69
N GLU A 102 -4.78 2.85 -17.34
CA GLU A 102 -5.94 2.18 -16.76
C GLU A 102 -5.55 1.26 -15.58
N LEU A 103 -4.47 0.49 -15.74
CA LEU A 103 -3.93 -0.35 -14.65
C LEU A 103 -3.49 0.51 -13.45
N LEU A 104 -2.82 1.63 -13.69
CA LEU A 104 -2.42 2.57 -12.65
C LEU A 104 -3.63 3.20 -11.97
N ARG A 105 -4.65 3.59 -12.73
CA ARG A 105 -5.90 4.14 -12.19
C ARG A 105 -6.59 3.13 -11.27
N TYR A 106 -6.73 1.88 -11.69
CA TYR A 106 -7.26 0.82 -10.84
C TYR A 106 -6.48 0.70 -9.53
N SER A 107 -5.15 0.70 -9.59
CA SER A 107 -4.29 0.56 -8.40
C SER A 107 -4.43 1.71 -7.41
N LEU A 108 -4.76 2.92 -7.89
CA LEU A 108 -4.93 4.11 -7.06
C LEU A 108 -6.33 4.21 -6.44
N VAL A 109 -7.37 3.81 -7.18
CA VAL A 109 -8.78 3.97 -6.77
C VAL A 109 -9.23 2.82 -5.87
N SER A 110 -8.92 1.58 -6.23
CA SER A 110 -9.41 0.38 -5.53
C SER A 110 -8.88 0.24 -4.10
N LYS A 111 -7.83 0.98 -3.74
CA LYS A 111 -7.22 0.97 -2.41
C LYS A 111 -8.15 1.50 -1.31
N ASN A 112 -9.07 2.40 -1.64
CA ASN A 112 -9.95 3.07 -0.68
C ASN A 112 -11.32 2.38 -0.53
N ASN A 113 -11.65 1.41 -1.39
CA ASN A 113 -13.00 0.87 -1.52
C ASN A 113 -13.25 -0.47 -0.81
N GLY A 114 -12.22 -1.07 -0.16
CA GLY A 114 -12.38 -2.36 0.50
C GLY A 114 -12.55 -3.52 -0.49
N ASP A 115 -13.78 -4.05 -0.59
CA ASP A 115 -14.11 -5.10 -1.56
C ASP A 115 -14.52 -4.48 -2.90
N VAL A 116 -14.14 -5.15 -3.99
CA VAL A 116 -14.50 -4.81 -5.36
C VAL A 116 -15.16 -6.03 -6.03
N PRO A 117 -16.04 -5.84 -7.01
CA PRO A 117 -16.51 -6.94 -7.84
C PRO A 117 -15.32 -7.63 -8.53
N LEU A 118 -15.37 -8.97 -8.66
CA LEU A 118 -14.33 -9.72 -9.36
C LEU A 118 -14.11 -9.20 -10.78
N SER A 119 -15.17 -8.75 -11.46
CA SER A 119 -15.12 -8.17 -12.80
C SER A 119 -14.18 -6.97 -12.93
N GLU A 120 -14.10 -6.11 -11.89
CA GLU A 120 -13.17 -4.98 -11.87
C GLU A 120 -11.72 -5.47 -11.80
N GLU A 121 -11.43 -6.46 -10.97
CA GLU A 121 -10.08 -7.04 -10.88
C GLU A 121 -9.68 -7.78 -12.15
N ILE A 122 -10.60 -8.54 -12.74
CA ILE A 122 -10.37 -9.20 -14.05
C ILE A 122 -10.10 -8.16 -15.13
N THR A 123 -10.79 -7.03 -15.13
CA THR A 123 -10.54 -5.94 -16.07
C THR A 123 -9.12 -5.38 -15.89
N ALA A 124 -8.68 -5.13 -14.68
CA ALA A 124 -7.30 -4.69 -14.40
C ALA A 124 -6.26 -5.73 -14.84
N ILE A 125 -6.55 -7.03 -14.64
CA ILE A 125 -5.70 -8.13 -15.09
C ILE A 125 -5.63 -8.18 -16.63
N LYS A 126 -6.72 -7.90 -17.33
CA LYS A 126 -6.71 -7.80 -18.81
C LYS A 126 -5.81 -6.65 -19.28
N HIS A 127 -5.85 -5.47 -18.63
CA HIS A 127 -4.93 -4.37 -18.92
C HIS A 127 -3.47 -4.77 -18.68
N TYR A 128 -3.19 -5.48 -17.59
CA TYR A 128 -1.86 -6.01 -17.30
C TYR A 128 -1.37 -6.93 -18.42
N PHE A 129 -2.19 -7.91 -18.84
CA PHE A 129 -1.81 -8.83 -19.91
C PHE A 129 -1.68 -8.14 -21.27
N ALA A 130 -2.52 -7.15 -21.59
CA ALA A 130 -2.39 -6.39 -22.82
C ALA A 130 -1.02 -5.67 -22.93
N ILE A 131 -0.40 -5.32 -21.79
CA ILE A 131 0.96 -4.79 -21.74
C ILE A 131 1.99 -5.91 -21.93
N GLU A 132 1.83 -7.04 -21.21
CA GLU A 132 2.79 -8.14 -21.25
C GLU A 132 2.77 -8.88 -22.61
N GLU A 133 1.60 -9.02 -23.25
CA GLU A 133 1.49 -9.58 -24.61
C GLU A 133 2.23 -8.74 -25.65
N LYS A 134 2.19 -7.41 -25.56
CA LYS A 134 2.99 -6.53 -26.43
C LYS A 134 4.49 -6.67 -26.20
N ARG A 135 4.89 -7.12 -25.01
CA ARG A 135 6.28 -7.31 -24.60
C ARG A 135 6.83 -8.68 -24.97
N TYR A 136 6.02 -9.71 -24.81
CA TYR A 136 6.40 -11.11 -25.05
C TYR A 136 5.94 -11.67 -26.37
N GLU A 137 5.04 -10.93 -27.06
CA GLU A 137 4.50 -11.28 -28.36
C GLU A 137 3.95 -12.72 -28.38
N ASP A 138 4.35 -13.53 -29.37
CA ASP A 138 3.89 -14.91 -29.53
C ASP A 138 4.34 -15.85 -28.40
N ASN A 139 5.20 -15.40 -27.49
CA ASN A 139 5.68 -16.20 -26.36
C ASN A 139 4.74 -16.20 -25.15
N LEU A 140 3.63 -15.44 -25.16
CA LEU A 140 2.63 -15.42 -24.09
C LEU A 140 1.23 -15.66 -24.68
N GLN A 141 0.51 -16.62 -24.11
CA GLN A 141 -0.88 -16.92 -24.47
C GLN A 141 -1.73 -16.91 -23.20
N VAL A 142 -2.77 -16.09 -23.19
CA VAL A 142 -3.65 -15.92 -22.03
C VAL A 142 -5.08 -16.27 -22.39
N SER A 143 -5.77 -16.98 -21.48
CA SER A 143 -7.18 -17.31 -21.62
C SER A 143 -7.94 -17.07 -20.32
N PHE A 144 -9.19 -16.65 -20.45
CA PHE A 144 -10.10 -16.37 -19.34
C PHE A 144 -11.36 -17.22 -19.47
N GLU A 145 -11.75 -17.91 -18.41
CA GLU A 145 -13.02 -18.61 -18.25
C GLU A 145 -13.71 -18.14 -16.98
N ILE A 146 -14.48 -17.07 -17.07
CA ILE A 146 -15.13 -16.43 -15.93
C ILE A 146 -16.63 -16.69 -16.00
N ASP A 147 -17.16 -17.35 -14.98
CA ASP A 147 -18.61 -17.55 -14.82
C ASP A 147 -19.29 -16.18 -14.59
N PRO A 148 -20.37 -15.83 -15.29
CA PRO A 148 -21.11 -14.59 -15.04
C PRO A 148 -21.53 -14.43 -13.57
N LEU A 149 -21.83 -15.50 -12.86
CA LEU A 149 -22.15 -15.45 -11.43
C LEU A 149 -20.95 -15.09 -10.56
N ALA A 150 -19.72 -15.31 -11.04
CA ALA A 150 -18.50 -14.94 -10.33
C ALA A 150 -18.13 -13.47 -10.53
N GLU A 151 -18.55 -12.83 -11.62
CA GLU A 151 -18.19 -11.46 -11.97
C GLU A 151 -18.58 -10.44 -10.89
N GLU A 152 -19.77 -10.58 -10.31
CA GLU A 152 -20.32 -9.68 -9.29
C GLU A 152 -19.90 -10.07 -7.87
N TYR A 153 -19.10 -11.15 -7.70
CA TYR A 153 -18.71 -11.60 -6.37
C TYR A 153 -17.71 -10.61 -5.75
N PRO A 154 -18.01 -10.08 -4.52
CA PRO A 154 -17.13 -9.12 -3.87
C PRO A 154 -15.87 -9.81 -3.32
N ILE A 155 -14.71 -9.32 -3.71
CA ILE A 155 -13.40 -9.77 -3.26
C ILE A 155 -12.55 -8.58 -2.81
N PRO A 156 -11.57 -8.78 -1.91
CA PRO A 156 -10.58 -7.75 -1.63
C PRO A 156 -9.83 -7.34 -2.91
N SER A 157 -9.67 -6.06 -3.12
CA SER A 157 -8.89 -5.54 -4.26
C SER A 157 -7.46 -6.11 -4.26
N PHE A 158 -6.87 -6.34 -5.43
CA PHE A 158 -5.54 -6.97 -5.58
C PHE A 158 -5.42 -8.36 -4.95
N LEU A 159 -6.48 -9.16 -4.98
CA LEU A 159 -6.44 -10.55 -4.52
C LEU A 159 -5.85 -11.49 -5.56
N VAL A 160 -6.25 -11.34 -6.83
CA VAL A 160 -5.86 -12.21 -7.94
C VAL A 160 -4.61 -11.69 -8.65
N HIS A 161 -4.43 -10.39 -8.73
CA HIS A 161 -3.33 -9.76 -9.45
C HIS A 161 -1.92 -10.28 -9.06
N PRO A 162 -1.57 -10.48 -7.77
CA PRO A 162 -0.27 -11.06 -7.39
C PRO A 162 -0.07 -12.50 -7.88
N LEU A 163 -1.15 -13.27 -8.07
CA LEU A 163 -1.08 -14.63 -8.60
C LEU A 163 -0.72 -14.61 -10.08
N VAL A 164 -1.32 -13.67 -10.82
CA VAL A 164 -1.05 -13.44 -12.25
C VAL A 164 0.38 -12.95 -12.47
N GLU A 165 0.85 -11.97 -11.67
CA GLU A 165 2.25 -11.54 -11.72
C GLU A 165 3.23 -12.68 -11.48
N ASN A 166 2.94 -13.54 -10.51
CA ASN A 166 3.74 -14.74 -10.23
C ASN A 166 3.73 -15.72 -11.41
N ALA A 167 2.55 -15.97 -12.02
CA ALA A 167 2.41 -16.83 -13.18
C ALA A 167 3.27 -16.36 -14.36
N VAL A 168 3.29 -15.06 -14.67
CA VAL A 168 4.16 -14.50 -15.71
C VAL A 168 5.63 -14.60 -15.30
N LYS A 169 5.98 -14.10 -14.12
CA LYS A 169 7.36 -14.01 -13.64
C LYS A 169 8.08 -15.35 -13.59
N TYR A 170 7.42 -16.38 -13.08
CA TYR A 170 8.00 -17.71 -12.91
C TYR A 170 7.75 -18.59 -14.13
N GLY A 171 6.55 -18.49 -14.74
CA GLY A 171 6.25 -19.22 -15.97
C GLY A 171 7.19 -18.90 -17.11
N MET A 172 7.57 -17.64 -17.31
CA MET A 172 8.58 -17.24 -18.31
C MET A 172 9.94 -17.88 -18.12
N LYS A 173 10.24 -18.37 -16.92
CA LYS A 173 11.53 -19.01 -16.59
C LYS A 173 11.49 -20.54 -16.67
N THR A 174 10.33 -21.14 -16.47
CA THR A 174 10.18 -22.59 -16.29
C THR A 174 9.38 -23.27 -17.39
N SER A 175 8.58 -22.51 -18.17
CA SER A 175 7.77 -23.04 -19.24
C SER A 175 8.55 -23.21 -20.53
N SER A 176 8.20 -24.23 -21.31
CA SER A 176 8.49 -24.24 -22.74
C SER A 176 7.59 -23.20 -23.42
N MET A 177 8.16 -22.39 -24.33
CA MET A 177 7.41 -21.32 -25.01
C MET A 177 6.45 -21.88 -26.05
N PRO A 178 5.25 -21.28 -26.21
CA PRO A 178 4.74 -20.12 -25.48
C PRO A 178 4.31 -20.45 -24.05
N LEU A 179 4.54 -19.50 -23.12
CA LEU A 179 3.93 -19.56 -21.80
C LEU A 179 2.41 -19.47 -21.91
N LYS A 180 1.70 -20.46 -21.40
CA LYS A 180 0.23 -20.51 -21.39
C LYS A 180 -0.27 -20.20 -20.00
N ILE A 181 -1.15 -19.18 -19.88
CA ILE A 181 -1.79 -18.81 -18.62
C ILE A 181 -3.31 -18.91 -18.79
N LYS A 182 -3.97 -19.56 -17.84
CA LYS A 182 -5.42 -19.67 -17.79
C LYS A 182 -5.94 -19.16 -16.45
N ILE A 183 -6.90 -18.24 -16.51
CA ILE A 183 -7.61 -17.74 -15.33
C ILE A 183 -9.04 -18.25 -15.39
N GLU A 184 -9.46 -18.95 -14.34
CA GLU A 184 -10.83 -19.45 -14.22
C GLU A 184 -11.45 -18.93 -12.93
N ALA A 185 -12.73 -18.54 -13.01
CA ALA A 185 -13.53 -18.23 -11.83
C ALA A 185 -14.92 -18.82 -11.97
N LYS A 186 -15.37 -19.55 -10.97
CA LYS A 186 -16.67 -20.24 -10.95
C LYS A 186 -17.31 -20.10 -9.57
N VAL A 187 -18.63 -19.96 -9.56
CA VAL A 187 -19.43 -20.03 -8.33
C VAL A 187 -20.23 -21.33 -8.35
N LYS A 188 -20.05 -22.15 -7.32
CA LYS A 188 -20.79 -23.38 -7.12
C LYS A 188 -21.12 -23.54 -5.63
N ASP A 189 -22.35 -23.93 -5.33
CA ASP A 189 -22.79 -24.19 -3.94
C ASP A 189 -22.43 -23.07 -2.94
N ASN A 190 -22.58 -21.80 -3.39
CA ASN A 190 -22.25 -20.58 -2.61
C ASN A 190 -20.74 -20.41 -2.30
N GLU A 191 -19.88 -21.14 -3.01
CA GLU A 191 -18.43 -21.02 -2.94
C GLU A 191 -17.89 -20.41 -4.24
N LEU A 192 -17.13 -19.29 -4.12
CA LEU A 192 -16.34 -18.74 -5.22
C LEU A 192 -15.01 -19.52 -5.30
N SER A 193 -14.71 -20.05 -6.46
CA SER A 193 -13.42 -20.67 -6.78
C SER A 193 -12.73 -19.86 -7.86
N ILE A 194 -11.55 -19.34 -7.59
CA ILE A 194 -10.68 -18.67 -8.55
C ILE A 194 -9.42 -19.49 -8.70
N SER A 195 -9.01 -19.78 -9.95
CA SER A 195 -7.75 -20.46 -10.22
C SER A 195 -6.94 -19.71 -11.27
N VAL A 196 -5.64 -19.64 -11.03
CA VAL A 196 -4.62 -19.16 -11.98
C VAL A 196 -3.71 -20.34 -12.27
N ARG A 197 -3.70 -20.80 -13.52
CA ARG A 197 -2.86 -21.89 -14.02
C ARG A 197 -1.85 -21.34 -15.00
N ASN A 198 -0.57 -21.69 -14.85
CA ASN A 198 0.44 -21.42 -15.85
C ASN A 198 1.21 -22.69 -16.22
N SER A 199 1.63 -22.81 -17.48
CA SER A 199 2.58 -23.84 -17.89
C SER A 199 3.94 -23.64 -17.22
N GLY A 200 4.72 -24.72 -17.08
CA GLY A 200 6.00 -24.75 -16.39
C GLY A 200 5.94 -25.40 -15.01
N SER A 201 7.03 -25.38 -14.29
CA SER A 201 7.19 -26.03 -12.99
C SER A 201 7.32 -25.04 -11.84
N TRP A 202 7.05 -25.51 -10.64
CA TRP A 202 7.27 -24.74 -9.42
C TRP A 202 8.76 -24.57 -9.15
N LEU A 203 9.21 -23.33 -8.98
CA LEU A 203 10.57 -23.06 -8.50
C LEU A 203 10.58 -23.16 -6.98
N SER A 204 11.15 -24.24 -6.43
CA SER A 204 11.40 -24.36 -5.01
C SER A 204 12.38 -23.28 -4.54
N GLU A 205 12.14 -22.72 -3.33
CA GLU A 205 12.98 -21.66 -2.75
C GLU A 205 14.42 -22.14 -2.43
N ASP A 206 14.70 -23.44 -2.49
CA ASP A 206 16.00 -24.05 -2.20
C ASP A 206 17.03 -23.95 -3.34
N ALA A 207 16.65 -23.45 -4.52
CA ALA A 207 17.59 -23.18 -5.59
C ALA A 207 18.32 -21.86 -5.29
N GLU A 208 19.48 -21.98 -4.67
CA GLU A 208 20.45 -20.98 -4.27
C GLU A 208 20.55 -19.77 -5.21
N ASP A 209 19.89 -18.67 -4.84
CA ASP A 209 20.32 -17.36 -5.31
C ASP A 209 20.24 -16.36 -4.16
N ARG A 210 21.32 -16.26 -3.39
CA ARG A 210 21.51 -15.27 -2.31
C ARG A 210 21.61 -13.82 -2.82
N SER A 211 21.48 -13.61 -4.14
CA SER A 211 21.47 -12.27 -4.78
C SER A 211 20.06 -11.71 -5.00
N ARG A 212 19.00 -12.39 -4.53
CA ARG A 212 17.61 -11.93 -4.73
C ARG A 212 17.29 -10.72 -3.86
N PRO A 213 16.88 -9.60 -4.45
CA PRO A 213 16.30 -8.52 -3.65
C PRO A 213 15.05 -9.03 -2.91
N ALA A 214 14.91 -8.63 -1.67
CA ALA A 214 13.76 -8.91 -0.81
C ALA A 214 12.44 -8.59 -1.55
N GLY A 215 11.67 -9.62 -1.94
CA GLY A 215 10.44 -9.48 -2.72
C GLY A 215 9.84 -10.80 -3.21
N THR A 216 10.59 -11.89 -3.12
CA THR A 216 10.21 -13.20 -3.66
C THR A 216 9.51 -14.07 -2.61
N GLY A 217 8.29 -13.92 -2.33
CA GLY A 217 7.48 -14.61 -1.32
C GLY A 217 6.38 -13.72 -0.74
N THR A 218 6.52 -12.42 -0.94
CA THR A 218 5.56 -11.43 -0.40
C THR A 218 4.20 -11.48 -1.10
N GLY A 219 4.14 -11.85 -2.38
CA GLY A 219 2.87 -11.87 -3.14
C GLY A 219 1.86 -12.87 -2.58
N LEU A 220 2.22 -14.14 -2.44
CA LEU A 220 1.33 -15.17 -1.88
C LEU A 220 1.05 -14.93 -0.39
N LYS A 221 2.04 -14.44 0.36
CA LYS A 221 1.85 -14.06 1.76
C LYS A 221 0.81 -12.95 1.89
N ASN A 222 0.88 -11.91 1.07
CA ASN A 222 -0.09 -10.82 1.06
C ASN A 222 -1.50 -11.30 0.69
N VAL A 223 -1.62 -12.22 -0.28
CA VAL A 223 -2.89 -12.85 -0.64
C VAL A 223 -3.47 -13.62 0.54
N LYS A 224 -2.65 -14.42 1.22
CA LYS A 224 -3.07 -15.18 2.41
C LYS A 224 -3.53 -14.26 3.54
N GLU A 225 -2.78 -13.20 3.84
CA GLU A 225 -3.15 -12.22 4.86
C GLU A 225 -4.45 -11.48 4.52
N ARG A 226 -4.68 -11.12 3.25
CA ARG A 226 -5.95 -10.50 2.80
C ARG A 226 -7.13 -11.45 2.96
N LEU A 227 -6.97 -12.73 2.57
CA LEU A 227 -7.99 -13.76 2.73
C LEU A 227 -8.32 -13.98 4.21
N GLU A 228 -7.32 -14.10 5.08
CA GLU A 228 -7.51 -14.29 6.51
C GLU A 228 -8.22 -13.10 7.15
N ASN A 229 -7.85 -11.89 6.78
CA ASN A 229 -8.46 -10.67 7.32
C ASN A 229 -9.92 -10.49 6.88
N ARG A 230 -10.26 -10.90 5.65
CA ARG A 230 -11.59 -10.66 5.09
C ARG A 230 -12.55 -11.83 5.23
N PHE A 231 -12.02 -13.07 5.16
CA PHE A 231 -12.78 -14.30 5.19
C PHE A 231 -12.20 -15.29 6.24
N PRO A 232 -12.13 -14.91 7.54
CA PRO A 232 -11.52 -15.74 8.56
C PRO A 232 -12.24 -17.08 8.64
N GLY A 233 -11.48 -18.18 8.47
CA GLY A 233 -12.01 -19.55 8.50
C GLY A 233 -12.87 -19.98 7.29
N ASN A 234 -13.20 -19.07 6.37
CA ASN A 234 -14.07 -19.32 5.20
C ASN A 234 -13.32 -19.22 3.88
N HIS A 235 -12.02 -19.40 3.88
CA HIS A 235 -11.21 -19.40 2.68
C HIS A 235 -10.20 -20.53 2.65
N LYS A 236 -9.77 -20.89 1.46
CA LYS A 236 -8.68 -21.84 1.23
C LYS A 236 -7.80 -21.36 0.09
N LEU A 237 -6.49 -21.31 0.30
CA LEU A 237 -5.48 -21.05 -0.72
C LEU A 237 -4.66 -22.33 -0.89
N THR A 238 -4.64 -22.87 -2.10
CA THR A 238 -3.88 -24.08 -2.45
C THR A 238 -2.98 -23.84 -3.63
N THR A 239 -1.83 -24.49 -3.63
CA THR A 239 -0.88 -24.55 -4.73
C THR A 239 -0.64 -25.99 -5.08
N SER A 240 -0.71 -26.34 -6.36
CA SER A 240 -0.42 -27.69 -6.87
C SER A 240 0.39 -27.60 -8.16
N GLU A 241 1.07 -28.68 -8.50
CA GLU A 241 1.72 -28.89 -9.76
C GLU A 241 1.11 -30.10 -10.44
N GLU A 242 0.50 -29.91 -11.59
CA GLU A 242 -0.27 -30.93 -12.31
C GLU A 242 0.01 -30.77 -13.82
N ASP A 243 0.37 -31.85 -14.51
CA ASP A 243 0.56 -31.89 -15.96
C ASP A 243 1.49 -30.79 -16.50
N ASP A 244 2.65 -30.62 -15.89
CA ASP A 244 3.63 -29.56 -16.23
C ASP A 244 3.04 -28.14 -16.11
N CYS A 245 2.06 -27.96 -15.26
CA CYS A 245 1.45 -26.69 -14.95
C CYS A 245 1.46 -26.42 -13.46
N VAL A 246 1.70 -25.17 -13.09
CA VAL A 246 1.50 -24.67 -11.73
C VAL A 246 0.07 -24.13 -11.61
N VAL A 247 -0.64 -24.57 -10.58
CA VAL A 247 -2.02 -24.13 -10.31
C VAL A 247 -2.07 -23.50 -8.92
N ILE A 248 -2.54 -22.27 -8.85
CA ILE A 248 -2.86 -21.59 -7.60
C ILE A 248 -4.36 -21.38 -7.55
N LYS A 249 -5.01 -21.91 -6.52
CA LYS A 249 -6.46 -21.86 -6.37
C LYS A 249 -6.85 -21.19 -5.06
N ILE A 250 -7.77 -20.23 -5.16
CA ILE A 250 -8.47 -19.60 -4.04
C ILE A 250 -9.90 -20.12 -4.02
N SER A 251 -10.39 -20.56 -2.87
CA SER A 251 -11.80 -20.88 -2.62
C SER A 251 -12.29 -19.99 -1.48
N ILE A 252 -13.45 -19.36 -1.65
CA ILE A 252 -14.08 -18.46 -0.66
C ILE A 252 -15.52 -18.95 -0.49
N SER A 253 -15.84 -19.43 0.71
CA SER A 253 -17.20 -19.82 1.07
C SER A 253 -17.96 -18.65 1.68
N ARG A 254 -19.15 -18.35 1.19
CA ARG A 254 -20.01 -17.32 1.77
C ARG A 254 -20.90 -18.00 2.83
N ASN A 255 -20.70 -17.68 4.10
CA ASN A 255 -21.71 -18.04 5.08
C ASN A 255 -22.98 -17.27 4.72
N VAL A 256 -24.05 -18.01 4.43
CA VAL A 256 -25.39 -17.44 4.40
C VAL A 256 -25.72 -17.18 5.87
N GLU A 257 -25.38 -15.99 6.38
CA GLU A 257 -26.06 -15.51 7.57
C GLU A 257 -27.51 -15.26 7.17
N GLY A 258 -28.40 -16.07 7.80
CA GLY A 258 -29.82 -16.02 7.61
C GLY A 258 -30.46 -14.76 8.17
#